data_1897aa4dd29b90c0ea87535b16ceb208
#
_entry.id   1897aa4dd29b90c0ea87535b16ceb208
#
_cell.length_a   1.000
_cell.length_b   1.000
_cell.length_c   1.000
_cell.angle_alpha   90.00
_cell.angle_beta   90.00
_cell.angle_gamma   90.00
#
_symmetry.space_group_name_H-M   'P 1'
#
loop_
_entity.id
_entity.type
_entity.pdbx_description
1 polymer ?
#
loop_
_entity_poly.entity_id
_entity_poly.type
_entity_poly.pdbx_seq_one_letter_code
_entity_poly.pdbx_strand_id
1 'polypeptide(L)'
;ALKSNHERDMKNMLFMMVLFCVSSLAGQARNVNANSFDDSLRSEADKLLTEWMDAFLAYQYTCSDSALDGGVLCPACARMHGRIGDAVLPLMYLAEKTGNQKYLLGAKRLMAWMENVHRPDGSWMNDVHVSDWNGTTVFAAIALYEALHYHGHLLDDSTHHHWKQRLVEAGEFMMNNPFIYSRRREGMRNMNVNYSASATYEIGRASCRERV
;
A
#
# COMPACT_ATOMS: atom_id res chain seq x y z
N ALA A 1 -31.92 -64.27 -14.54
CA ALA A 1 -32.26 -62.89 -14.06
C ALA A 1 -31.45 -62.48 -12.83
N LEU A 2 -31.16 -63.39 -11.87
CA LEU A 2 -30.39 -63.03 -10.64
C LEU A 2 -28.88 -62.70 -10.86
N LYS A 3 -28.26 -63.36 -11.85
CA LYS A 3 -26.82 -63.11 -12.16
C LYS A 3 -26.53 -61.70 -12.76
N SER A 4 -27.48 -61.15 -13.50
CA SER A 4 -27.35 -59.83 -14.15
C SER A 4 -27.45 -58.64 -13.17
N ASN A 5 -28.19 -58.79 -12.07
CA ASN A 5 -28.32 -57.75 -11.08
C ASN A 5 -27.07 -57.64 -10.19
N HIS A 6 -26.49 -58.75 -9.79
CA HIS A 6 -25.28 -58.75 -8.96
C HIS A 6 -24.06 -58.16 -9.68
N GLU A 7 -23.92 -58.40 -11.00
CA GLU A 7 -22.83 -57.83 -11.81
C GLU A 7 -23.00 -56.32 -12.02
N ARG A 8 -24.25 -55.83 -12.09
CA ARG A 8 -24.57 -54.40 -12.20
C ARG A 8 -24.32 -53.67 -10.88
N ASP A 9 -24.68 -54.26 -9.77
CA ASP A 9 -24.47 -53.70 -8.43
C ASP A 9 -22.98 -53.62 -8.09
N MET A 10 -22.20 -54.62 -8.50
CA MET A 10 -20.74 -54.62 -8.30
C MET A 10 -20.03 -53.53 -9.14
N LYS A 11 -20.48 -53.31 -10.38
CA LYS A 11 -19.96 -52.21 -11.24
C LYS A 11 -20.32 -50.85 -10.70
N ASN A 12 -21.51 -50.66 -10.18
CA ASN A 12 -21.95 -49.40 -9.57
C ASN A 12 -21.17 -49.12 -8.28
N MET A 13 -20.93 -50.12 -7.45
CA MET A 13 -20.14 -50.00 -6.23
C MET A 13 -18.65 -49.64 -6.54
N LEU A 14 -18.08 -50.28 -7.56
CA LEU A 14 -16.71 -49.97 -7.99
C LEU A 14 -16.60 -48.55 -8.56
N PHE A 15 -17.58 -48.10 -9.33
CA PHE A 15 -17.67 -46.77 -9.88
C PHE A 15 -17.80 -45.69 -8.77
N MET A 16 -18.61 -45.94 -7.75
CA MET A 16 -18.76 -45.07 -6.58
C MET A 16 -17.47 -44.99 -5.74
N MET A 17 -16.75 -46.11 -5.55
CA MET A 17 -15.46 -46.11 -4.86
C MET A 17 -14.38 -45.31 -5.62
N VAL A 18 -14.33 -45.44 -6.95
CA VAL A 18 -13.40 -44.68 -7.77
C VAL A 18 -13.72 -43.18 -7.72
N LEU A 19 -14.96 -42.78 -7.78
CA LEU A 19 -15.41 -41.39 -7.63
C LEU A 19 -15.04 -40.81 -6.24
N PHE A 20 -15.20 -41.61 -5.17
CA PHE A 20 -14.86 -41.20 -3.82
C PHE A 20 -13.33 -41.02 -3.62
N CYS A 21 -12.53 -41.92 -4.20
CA CYS A 21 -11.08 -41.83 -4.17
C CYS A 21 -10.56 -40.60 -4.96
N VAL A 22 -11.14 -40.31 -6.14
CA VAL A 22 -10.74 -39.18 -6.97
C VAL A 22 -11.11 -37.84 -6.31
N SER A 23 -12.29 -37.75 -5.67
CA SER A 23 -12.68 -36.55 -4.94
C SER A 23 -11.84 -36.28 -3.70
N SER A 24 -11.42 -37.34 -2.99
CA SER A 24 -10.52 -37.23 -1.82
C SER A 24 -9.12 -36.78 -2.22
N LEU A 25 -8.58 -37.30 -3.31
CA LEU A 25 -7.26 -36.89 -3.84
C LEU A 25 -7.28 -35.48 -4.40
N ALA A 26 -8.35 -35.05 -5.06
CA ALA A 26 -8.50 -33.68 -5.56
C ALA A 26 -8.63 -32.65 -4.42
N GLY A 27 -9.25 -33.00 -3.30
CA GLY A 27 -9.35 -32.15 -2.11
C GLY A 27 -8.02 -31.95 -1.41
N GLN A 28 -7.21 -32.99 -1.29
CA GLN A 28 -5.88 -32.91 -0.66
C GLN A 28 -4.85 -32.16 -1.54
N ALA A 29 -4.88 -32.35 -2.87
CA ALA A 29 -3.99 -31.63 -3.79
C ALA A 29 -4.25 -30.12 -3.82
N ARG A 30 -5.48 -29.65 -3.60
CA ARG A 30 -5.81 -28.24 -3.55
C ARG A 30 -5.28 -27.54 -2.29
N ASN A 31 -5.24 -28.19 -1.14
CA ASN A 31 -4.81 -27.56 0.10
C ASN A 31 -3.28 -27.47 0.25
N VAL A 32 -2.53 -28.44 -0.24
CA VAL A 32 -1.05 -28.46 -0.12
C VAL A 32 -0.40 -27.47 -1.07
N ASN A 33 -0.98 -27.25 -2.27
CA ASN A 33 -0.38 -26.34 -3.27
C ASN A 33 -0.75 -24.86 -3.07
N ALA A 34 -1.89 -24.56 -2.45
CA ALA A 34 -2.30 -23.16 -2.26
C ALA A 34 -1.39 -22.43 -1.29
N ASN A 35 -1.07 -23.01 -0.14
CA ASN A 35 -0.22 -22.38 0.88
C ASN A 35 1.24 -22.22 0.39
N SER A 36 1.80 -23.23 -0.26
CA SER A 36 3.18 -23.16 -0.76
C SER A 36 3.35 -22.17 -1.92
N PHE A 37 2.33 -22.01 -2.76
CA PHE A 37 2.33 -21.00 -3.82
C PHE A 37 2.23 -19.58 -3.25
N ASP A 38 1.38 -19.37 -2.25
CA ASP A 38 1.20 -18.08 -1.59
C ASP A 38 2.48 -17.64 -0.85
N ASP A 39 3.12 -18.57 -0.15
CA ASP A 39 4.41 -18.32 0.54
C ASP A 39 5.53 -17.99 -0.44
N SER A 40 5.61 -18.69 -1.57
CA SER A 40 6.59 -18.42 -2.62
C SER A 40 6.37 -17.05 -3.28
N LEU A 41 5.12 -16.73 -3.60
CA LEU A 41 4.75 -15.43 -4.18
C LEU A 41 5.07 -14.28 -3.22
N ARG A 42 4.75 -14.44 -1.95
CA ARG A 42 5.05 -13.46 -0.89
C ARG A 42 6.55 -13.24 -0.75
N SER A 43 7.33 -14.32 -0.73
CA SER A 43 8.79 -14.26 -0.63
C SER A 43 9.41 -13.51 -1.83
N GLU A 44 8.92 -13.75 -3.05
CA GLU A 44 9.41 -13.05 -4.23
C GLU A 44 8.99 -11.57 -4.24
N ALA A 45 7.77 -11.27 -3.81
CA ALA A 45 7.30 -9.89 -3.65
C ALA A 45 8.15 -9.12 -2.64
N ASP A 46 8.48 -9.72 -1.51
CA ASP A 46 9.34 -9.11 -0.50
C ASP A 46 10.76 -8.85 -1.00
N LYS A 47 11.30 -9.78 -1.79
CA LYS A 47 12.62 -9.61 -2.40
C LYS A 47 12.62 -8.44 -3.39
N LEU A 48 11.64 -8.39 -4.30
CA LEU A 48 11.49 -7.28 -5.24
C LEU A 48 11.29 -5.95 -4.53
N LEU A 49 10.47 -5.92 -3.49
CA LEU A 49 10.24 -4.72 -2.69
C LEU A 49 11.52 -4.23 -2.02
N THR A 50 12.33 -5.17 -1.49
CA THR A 50 13.64 -4.86 -0.90
C THR A 50 14.58 -4.25 -1.94
N GLU A 51 14.69 -4.85 -3.12
CA GLU A 51 15.52 -4.35 -4.22
C GLU A 51 15.09 -2.93 -4.65
N TRP A 52 13.78 -2.70 -4.76
CA TRP A 52 13.24 -1.38 -5.14
C TRP A 52 13.50 -0.33 -4.07
N MET A 53 13.31 -0.66 -2.81
CA MET A 53 13.53 0.31 -1.72
C MET A 53 15.02 0.57 -1.48
N ASP A 54 15.89 -0.40 -1.70
CA ASP A 54 17.34 -0.19 -1.67
C ASP A 54 17.79 0.76 -2.80
N ALA A 55 17.25 0.56 -4.01
CA ALA A 55 17.48 1.48 -5.12
C ALA A 55 16.91 2.88 -4.82
N PHE A 56 15.70 2.97 -4.26
CA PHE A 56 15.10 4.24 -3.84
C PHE A 56 16.01 4.99 -2.86
N LEU A 57 16.49 4.31 -1.81
CA LEU A 57 17.39 4.90 -0.81
C LEU A 57 18.75 5.31 -1.40
N ALA A 58 19.25 4.58 -2.41
CA ALA A 58 20.49 4.96 -3.11
C ALA A 58 20.35 6.26 -3.91
N TYR A 59 19.13 6.62 -4.33
CA TYR A 59 18.84 7.89 -5.02
C TYR A 59 18.29 8.97 -4.08
N GLN A 60 18.02 8.64 -2.81
CA GLN A 60 17.56 9.62 -1.84
C GLN A 60 18.68 10.59 -1.46
N TYR A 61 18.42 11.88 -1.60
CA TYR A 61 19.39 12.91 -1.21
C TYR A 61 19.64 12.88 0.30
N THR A 62 20.91 13.03 0.64
CA THR A 62 21.40 13.17 2.00
C THR A 62 22.36 14.35 2.04
N CYS A 63 21.86 15.52 2.39
CA CYS A 63 22.61 16.76 2.36
C CYS A 63 22.08 17.77 3.39
N SER A 64 22.76 18.91 3.53
CA SER A 64 22.34 20.00 4.43
C SER A 64 21.27 20.92 3.83
N ASP A 65 20.97 20.81 2.55
CA ASP A 65 19.95 21.60 1.89
C ASP A 65 18.58 20.97 2.11
N SER A 66 17.74 21.61 2.92
CA SER A 66 16.40 21.11 3.26
C SER A 66 15.45 21.03 2.05
N ALA A 67 15.72 21.75 0.96
CA ALA A 67 14.96 21.66 -0.27
C ALA A 67 15.22 20.34 -1.01
N LEU A 68 16.34 19.68 -0.74
CA LEU A 68 16.77 18.44 -1.39
C LEU A 68 16.78 17.26 -0.44
N ASP A 69 17.17 17.45 0.83
CA ASP A 69 17.36 16.35 1.79
C ASP A 69 16.08 15.51 1.95
N GLY A 70 16.23 14.21 1.80
CA GLY A 70 15.10 13.27 1.85
C GLY A 70 14.34 13.09 0.54
N GLY A 71 14.50 14.01 -0.41
CA GLY A 71 13.89 13.91 -1.73
C GLY A 71 14.59 12.89 -2.63
N VAL A 72 13.90 12.47 -3.68
CA VAL A 72 14.44 11.56 -4.70
C VAL A 72 14.23 12.18 -6.07
N LEU A 73 15.32 12.28 -6.82
CA LEU A 73 15.26 12.78 -8.18
C LEU A 73 14.70 11.70 -9.12
N CYS A 74 13.65 12.02 -9.83
CA CYS A 74 13.12 11.14 -10.86
C CYS A 74 14.13 11.05 -12.03
N PRO A 75 14.66 9.86 -12.35
CA PRO A 75 15.66 9.71 -13.41
C PRO A 75 15.09 9.99 -14.81
N ALA A 76 13.78 9.88 -15.00
CA ALA A 76 13.15 10.08 -16.29
C ALA A 76 12.94 11.54 -16.66
N CYS A 77 12.73 12.44 -15.68
CA CYS A 77 12.43 13.86 -15.93
C CYS A 77 13.35 14.83 -15.20
N ALA A 78 14.30 14.34 -14.41
CA ALA A 78 15.23 15.12 -13.59
C ALA A 78 14.50 16.12 -12.66
N ARG A 79 13.35 15.73 -12.09
CA ARG A 79 12.56 16.51 -11.14
C ARG A 79 12.26 15.71 -9.88
N MET A 80 12.08 16.41 -8.77
CA MET A 80 11.53 15.83 -7.55
C MET A 80 10.01 15.95 -7.58
N HIS A 81 9.34 14.87 -7.25
CA HIS A 81 7.88 14.80 -7.30
C HIS A 81 7.32 14.38 -5.94
N GLY A 82 6.25 15.04 -5.49
CA GLY A 82 5.51 14.67 -4.27
C GLY A 82 4.96 13.23 -4.28
N ARG A 83 4.85 12.60 -5.45
CA ARG A 83 4.50 11.17 -5.56
C ARG A 83 5.50 10.23 -4.90
N ILE A 84 6.71 10.68 -4.59
CA ILE A 84 7.66 9.88 -3.78
C ILE A 84 7.13 9.58 -2.38
N GLY A 85 6.20 10.38 -1.86
CA GLY A 85 5.54 10.15 -0.58
C GLY A 85 4.88 8.77 -0.47
N ASP A 86 4.48 8.16 -1.58
CA ASP A 86 3.93 6.81 -1.61
C ASP A 86 4.93 5.76 -1.05
N ALA A 87 6.24 6.04 -1.10
CA ALA A 87 7.28 5.13 -0.61
C ALA A 87 7.39 5.05 0.93
N VAL A 88 6.66 5.88 1.68
CA VAL A 88 6.66 5.82 3.15
C VAL A 88 6.19 4.45 3.65
N LEU A 89 5.15 3.89 3.07
CA LEU A 89 4.60 2.59 3.47
C LEU A 89 5.59 1.44 3.26
N PRO A 90 6.13 1.18 2.05
CA PRO A 90 7.10 0.11 1.85
C PRO A 90 8.39 0.28 2.66
N LEU A 91 8.84 1.51 2.90
CA LEU A 91 10.00 1.77 3.77
C LEU A 91 9.70 1.38 5.23
N MET A 92 8.55 1.77 5.78
CA MET A 92 8.14 1.40 7.13
C MET A 92 7.93 -0.12 7.27
N TYR A 93 7.31 -0.76 6.27
CA TYR A 93 7.17 -2.21 6.22
C TYR A 93 8.53 -2.93 6.29
N LEU A 94 9.50 -2.51 5.46
CA LEU A 94 10.83 -3.13 5.47
C LEU A 94 11.62 -2.81 6.75
N ALA A 95 11.41 -1.64 7.35
CA ALA A 95 12.00 -1.31 8.65
C ALA A 95 11.57 -2.32 9.73
N GLU A 96 10.28 -2.62 9.81
CA GLU A 96 9.75 -3.61 10.75
C GLU A 96 10.19 -5.02 10.39
N LYS A 97 10.00 -5.42 9.15
CA LYS A 97 10.29 -6.78 8.69
C LYS A 97 11.75 -7.19 8.85
N THR A 98 12.68 -6.27 8.55
CA THR A 98 14.12 -6.56 8.55
C THR A 98 14.84 -6.09 9.80
N GLY A 99 14.24 -5.20 10.60
CA GLY A 99 14.90 -4.51 11.71
C GLY A 99 15.96 -3.51 11.26
N ASN A 100 16.16 -3.30 9.95
CA ASN A 100 17.22 -2.43 9.44
C ASN A 100 16.79 -0.96 9.48
N GLN A 101 17.48 -0.19 10.32
CA GLN A 101 17.20 1.23 10.56
C GLN A 101 17.35 2.12 9.32
N LYS A 102 18.03 1.68 8.26
CA LYS A 102 18.15 2.47 7.03
C LYS A 102 16.80 2.81 6.43
N TYR A 103 15.84 1.87 6.50
CA TYR A 103 14.50 2.08 5.95
C TYR A 103 13.69 3.05 6.80
N LEU A 104 13.75 2.94 8.13
CA LEU A 104 13.08 3.90 9.03
C LEU A 104 13.64 5.32 8.86
N LEU A 105 14.95 5.45 8.78
CA LEU A 105 15.60 6.75 8.53
C LEU A 105 15.22 7.30 7.16
N GLY A 106 15.18 6.45 6.14
CA GLY A 106 14.72 6.82 4.80
C GLY A 106 13.28 7.33 4.78
N ALA A 107 12.37 6.64 5.48
CA ALA A 107 10.98 7.06 5.63
C ALA A 107 10.86 8.42 6.34
N LYS A 108 11.59 8.62 7.45
CA LYS A 108 11.59 9.90 8.19
C LYS A 108 12.11 11.06 7.32
N ARG A 109 13.19 10.85 6.57
CA ARG A 109 13.72 11.86 5.63
C ARG A 109 12.76 12.16 4.50
N LEU A 110 12.15 11.13 3.93
CA LEU A 110 11.13 11.28 2.89
C LEU A 110 9.98 12.17 3.37
N MET A 111 9.44 11.89 4.54
CA MET A 111 8.32 12.67 5.09
C MET A 111 8.75 14.09 5.49
N ALA A 112 10.00 14.30 5.92
CA ALA A 112 10.53 15.64 6.13
C ALA A 112 10.63 16.41 4.79
N TRP A 113 11.08 15.77 3.71
CA TRP A 113 11.08 16.40 2.39
C TRP A 113 9.67 16.71 1.87
N MET A 114 8.66 15.88 2.20
CA MET A 114 7.26 16.11 1.81
C MET A 114 6.69 17.43 2.34
N GLU A 115 7.30 18.05 3.36
CA GLU A 115 6.96 19.39 3.82
C GLU A 115 7.20 20.46 2.74
N ASN A 116 8.16 20.27 1.82
CA ASN A 116 8.42 21.18 0.71
C ASN A 116 7.28 21.25 -0.30
N VAL A 117 6.45 20.23 -0.35
CA VAL A 117 5.29 20.12 -1.24
C VAL A 117 3.95 20.15 -0.49
N HIS A 118 3.98 20.26 0.84
CA HIS A 118 2.80 20.45 1.68
C HIS A 118 2.31 21.89 1.62
N ARG A 119 0.98 22.07 1.64
CA ARG A 119 0.34 23.38 1.57
C ARG A 119 -0.49 23.69 2.81
N PRO A 120 -0.73 24.99 3.07
CA PRO A 120 -1.54 25.43 4.21
C PRO A 120 -2.99 24.92 4.21
N ASP A 121 -3.51 24.48 3.06
CA ASP A 121 -4.84 23.89 2.93
C ASP A 121 -4.86 22.38 3.25
N GLY A 122 -3.73 21.80 3.64
CA GLY A 122 -3.58 20.38 3.96
C GLY A 122 -3.26 19.49 2.76
N SER A 123 -3.17 20.04 1.56
CA SER A 123 -2.83 19.28 0.35
C SER A 123 -1.34 19.07 0.18
N TRP A 124 -0.96 18.01 -0.56
CA TRP A 124 0.36 17.84 -1.14
C TRP A 124 0.33 18.05 -2.64
N MET A 125 1.33 18.77 -3.12
CA MET A 125 1.53 19.02 -4.54
C MET A 125 2.45 17.96 -5.15
N ASN A 126 2.28 17.73 -6.46
CA ASN A 126 3.19 16.85 -7.18
C ASN A 126 4.57 17.47 -7.43
N ASP A 127 4.63 18.78 -7.59
CA ASP A 127 5.86 19.52 -7.84
C ASP A 127 6.10 20.56 -6.75
N VAL A 128 7.37 20.87 -6.46
CA VAL A 128 7.76 21.98 -5.57
C VAL A 128 7.27 23.32 -6.14
N HIS A 129 7.25 23.45 -7.46
CA HIS A 129 6.61 24.58 -8.12
C HIS A 129 5.10 24.41 -8.16
N VAL A 130 4.37 25.50 -7.95
CA VAL A 130 2.91 25.51 -7.92
C VAL A 130 2.37 24.90 -9.21
N SER A 131 1.66 23.79 -9.09
CA SER A 131 0.90 23.17 -10.16
C SER A 131 -0.56 23.03 -9.75
N ASP A 132 -1.46 22.93 -10.73
CA ASP A 132 -2.89 22.75 -10.48
C ASP A 132 -3.22 21.31 -10.01
N TRP A 133 -2.23 20.41 -9.98
CA TRP A 133 -2.46 19.01 -9.67
C TRP A 133 -2.04 18.68 -8.23
N ASN A 134 -3.03 18.57 -7.38
CA ASN A 134 -2.90 18.20 -5.96
C ASN A 134 -3.38 16.76 -5.66
N GLY A 135 -3.53 15.95 -6.69
CA GLY A 135 -3.93 14.55 -6.59
C GLY A 135 -2.95 13.66 -5.84
N THR A 136 -1.71 14.09 -5.70
CA THR A 136 -0.72 13.49 -4.83
C THR A 136 -1.23 13.34 -3.40
N THR A 137 -2.07 14.27 -2.91
CA THR A 137 -2.65 14.25 -1.57
C THR A 137 -3.35 12.92 -1.26
N VAL A 138 -4.14 12.38 -2.19
CA VAL A 138 -4.85 11.12 -1.96
C VAL A 138 -3.89 9.95 -1.80
N PHE A 139 -2.91 9.87 -2.67
CA PHE A 139 -1.95 8.76 -2.66
C PHE A 139 -1.04 8.83 -1.43
N ALA A 140 -0.50 10.02 -1.13
CA ALA A 140 0.32 10.23 0.05
C ALA A 140 -0.46 9.97 1.35
N ALA A 141 -1.72 10.40 1.43
CA ALA A 141 -2.56 10.16 2.59
C ALA A 141 -2.86 8.66 2.81
N ILE A 142 -3.13 7.89 1.75
CA ILE A 142 -3.33 6.44 1.85
C ILE A 142 -2.04 5.77 2.35
N ALA A 143 -0.91 6.06 1.73
CA ALA A 143 0.37 5.47 2.12
C ALA A 143 0.76 5.83 3.55
N LEU A 144 0.54 7.08 3.97
CA LEU A 144 0.83 7.55 5.32
C LEU A 144 -0.12 6.92 6.35
N TYR A 145 -1.42 6.78 6.03
CA TYR A 145 -2.38 6.10 6.89
C TYR A 145 -1.97 4.64 7.13
N GLU A 146 -1.69 3.89 6.08
CA GLU A 146 -1.26 2.50 6.17
C GLU A 146 0.06 2.37 6.96
N ALA A 147 1.02 3.27 6.71
CA ALA A 147 2.29 3.30 7.43
C ALA A 147 2.09 3.54 8.93
N LEU A 148 1.25 4.50 9.32
CA LEU A 148 0.93 4.77 10.72
C LEU A 148 0.12 3.63 11.36
N HIS A 149 -0.84 3.07 10.63
CA HIS A 149 -1.72 2.03 11.15
C HIS A 149 -0.98 0.73 11.47
N TYR A 150 -0.12 0.28 10.55
CA TYR A 150 0.58 -0.99 10.71
C TYR A 150 1.95 -0.85 11.39
N HIS A 151 2.65 0.25 11.16
CA HIS A 151 4.06 0.42 11.52
C HIS A 151 4.34 1.66 12.39
N GLY A 152 3.30 2.39 12.81
CA GLY A 152 3.45 3.63 13.60
C GLY A 152 4.20 3.46 14.92
N HIS A 153 4.17 2.25 15.49
CA HIS A 153 4.91 1.90 16.71
C HIS A 153 6.45 1.97 16.58
N LEU A 154 6.98 2.05 15.34
CA LEU A 154 8.40 2.24 15.08
C LEU A 154 8.85 3.70 15.24
N LEU A 155 7.91 4.63 15.30
CA LEU A 155 8.16 6.06 15.40
C LEU A 155 8.25 6.51 16.86
N ASP A 156 9.04 7.54 17.10
CA ASP A 156 8.94 8.29 18.35
C ASP A 156 7.63 9.12 18.40
N ASP A 157 7.19 9.47 19.60
CA ASP A 157 5.90 10.14 19.82
C ASP A 157 5.77 11.45 19.04
N SER A 158 6.85 12.23 18.93
CA SER A 158 6.86 13.50 18.21
C SER A 158 6.64 13.30 16.72
N THR A 159 7.39 12.38 16.12
CA THR A 159 7.27 12.04 14.69
C THR A 159 5.89 11.43 14.39
N HIS A 160 5.43 10.52 15.24
CA HIS A 160 4.11 9.90 15.10
C HIS A 160 3.00 10.96 15.14
N HIS A 161 3.04 11.87 16.12
CA HIS A 161 2.06 12.95 16.26
C HIS A 161 2.07 13.89 15.03
N HIS A 162 3.25 14.28 14.56
CA HIS A 162 3.40 15.13 13.38
C HIS A 162 2.82 14.49 12.11
N TRP A 163 3.15 13.23 11.84
CA TRP A 163 2.62 12.52 10.67
C TRP A 163 1.11 12.35 10.74
N LYS A 164 0.59 12.06 11.94
CA LYS A 164 -0.86 11.99 12.17
C LYS A 164 -1.55 13.33 11.91
N GLN A 165 -0.95 14.45 12.33
CA GLN A 165 -1.47 15.78 12.04
C GLN A 165 -1.55 16.02 10.52
N ARG A 166 -0.49 15.71 9.76
CA ARG A 166 -0.48 15.83 8.30
C ARG A 166 -1.57 14.97 7.64
N LEU A 167 -1.78 13.78 8.16
CA LEU A 167 -2.84 12.88 7.70
C LEU A 167 -4.25 13.47 7.93
N VAL A 168 -4.48 14.08 9.08
CA VAL A 168 -5.76 14.73 9.39
C VAL A 168 -6.00 15.93 8.46
N GLU A 169 -5.00 16.78 8.28
CA GLU A 169 -5.08 17.94 7.38
C GLU A 169 -5.38 17.51 5.93
N ALA A 170 -4.72 16.44 5.44
CA ALA A 170 -5.01 15.87 4.13
C ALA A 170 -6.44 15.33 4.04
N GLY A 171 -6.94 14.70 5.10
CA GLY A 171 -8.33 14.23 5.19
C GLY A 171 -9.33 15.36 5.11
N GLU A 172 -9.10 16.44 5.84
CA GLU A 172 -9.95 17.65 5.81
C GLU A 172 -9.93 18.30 4.41
N PHE A 173 -8.76 18.41 3.80
CA PHE A 173 -8.63 18.90 2.43
C PHE A 173 -9.46 18.04 1.45
N MET A 174 -9.36 16.71 1.52
CA MET A 174 -10.11 15.81 0.64
C MET A 174 -11.62 15.90 0.84
N MET A 175 -12.09 16.04 2.09
CA MET A 175 -13.51 16.21 2.40
C MET A 175 -14.06 17.52 1.83
N ASN A 176 -13.29 18.60 1.91
CA ASN A 176 -13.69 19.92 1.41
C ASN A 176 -13.55 20.05 -0.12
N ASN A 177 -12.82 19.13 -0.75
CA ASN A 177 -12.53 19.16 -2.20
C ASN A 177 -12.85 17.83 -2.88
N PRO A 178 -14.10 17.33 -2.84
CA PRO A 178 -14.47 16.00 -3.32
C PRO A 178 -14.23 15.80 -4.83
N PHE A 179 -13.99 16.88 -5.59
CA PHE A 179 -13.79 16.87 -7.03
C PHE A 179 -12.35 17.23 -7.47
N ILE A 180 -11.35 16.97 -6.63
CA ILE A 180 -9.94 17.28 -6.88
C ILE A 180 -9.48 16.86 -8.29
N TYR A 181 -10.11 15.88 -8.89
CA TYR A 181 -9.72 15.26 -10.16
C TYR A 181 -10.65 15.53 -11.33
N SER A 182 -11.73 16.31 -11.14
CA SER A 182 -12.87 16.23 -12.05
C SER A 182 -12.72 16.99 -13.37
N ARG A 183 -11.74 17.90 -13.51
CA ARG A 183 -11.81 18.86 -14.64
C ARG A 183 -11.14 18.43 -15.95
N ARG A 184 -10.31 17.40 -16.00
CA ARG A 184 -9.56 17.13 -17.23
C ARG A 184 -9.72 15.78 -17.92
N ARG A 185 -10.23 14.71 -17.30
CA ARG A 185 -10.43 13.41 -18.00
C ARG A 185 -11.54 12.58 -17.38
N GLU A 186 -12.62 12.37 -18.09
CA GLU A 186 -13.77 11.56 -17.64
C GLU A 186 -13.40 10.11 -17.26
N GLY A 187 -12.44 9.51 -17.93
CA GLY A 187 -12.00 8.13 -17.65
C GLY A 187 -11.20 7.95 -16.33
N MET A 188 -10.56 9.00 -15.81
CA MET A 188 -9.85 8.96 -14.52
C MET A 188 -10.76 9.32 -13.33
N ARG A 189 -11.94 9.89 -13.58
CA ARG A 189 -12.89 10.32 -12.56
C ARG A 189 -13.24 9.22 -11.57
N ASN A 190 -13.58 8.04 -12.08
CA ASN A 190 -14.12 6.98 -11.24
C ASN A 190 -13.07 6.33 -10.32
N MET A 191 -11.83 6.22 -10.78
CA MET A 191 -10.75 5.65 -9.96
C MET A 191 -10.37 6.57 -8.80
N ASN A 192 -10.22 7.87 -9.09
CA ASN A 192 -9.75 8.84 -8.10
C ASN A 192 -10.80 9.17 -7.03
N VAL A 193 -12.08 9.23 -7.41
CA VAL A 193 -13.19 9.41 -6.46
C VAL A 193 -13.28 8.22 -5.49
N ASN A 194 -13.09 7.00 -5.98
CA ASN A 194 -13.12 5.81 -5.14
C ASN A 194 -11.93 5.77 -4.15
N TYR A 195 -10.73 6.13 -4.60
CA TYR A 195 -9.55 6.22 -3.72
C TYR A 195 -9.71 7.33 -2.68
N SER A 196 -10.15 8.51 -3.07
CA SER A 196 -10.39 9.62 -2.15
C SER A 196 -11.46 9.26 -1.09
N ALA A 197 -12.59 8.69 -1.51
CA ALA A 197 -13.63 8.24 -0.59
C ALA A 197 -13.14 7.15 0.37
N SER A 198 -12.36 6.21 -0.11
CA SER A 198 -11.78 5.14 0.69
C SER A 198 -10.80 5.69 1.73
N ALA A 199 -9.86 6.55 1.32
CA ALA A 199 -8.91 7.20 2.22
C ALA A 199 -9.62 8.05 3.28
N THR A 200 -10.58 8.86 2.88
CA THR A 200 -11.36 9.70 3.80
C THR A 200 -12.14 8.87 4.81
N TYR A 201 -12.71 7.74 4.39
CA TYR A 201 -13.44 6.82 5.27
C TYR A 201 -12.51 6.20 6.33
N GLU A 202 -11.36 5.69 5.93
CA GLU A 202 -10.40 5.06 6.86
C GLU A 202 -9.77 6.09 7.81
N ILE A 203 -9.41 7.27 7.33
CA ILE A 203 -8.92 8.37 8.15
C ILE A 203 -9.99 8.80 9.18
N GLY A 204 -11.23 8.92 8.73
CA GLY A 204 -12.36 9.24 9.60
C GLY A 204 -12.59 8.19 10.70
N ARG A 205 -12.48 6.91 10.39
CA ARG A 205 -12.57 5.82 11.37
C ARG A 205 -11.47 5.87 12.42
N ALA A 206 -10.23 6.13 11.99
CA ALA A 206 -9.10 6.27 12.90
C ALA A 206 -9.33 7.42 13.89
N SER A 207 -9.76 8.59 13.40
CA SER A 207 -10.06 9.76 14.23
C SER A 207 -11.23 9.54 15.20
N CYS A 208 -12.24 8.74 14.85
CA CYS A 208 -13.36 8.43 15.73
C CYS A 208 -13.01 7.45 16.86
N ARG A 209 -12.11 6.49 16.60
CA ARG A 209 -11.71 5.50 17.62
C ARG A 209 -10.90 6.09 18.77
N GLU A 210 -10.25 7.22 18.57
CA GLU A 210 -9.44 7.87 19.59
C GLU A 210 -10.22 8.89 20.46
N ARG A 211 -11.49 9.13 20.15
CA ARG A 211 -12.36 10.03 20.94
C ARG A 211 -13.27 9.30 21.94
N VAL A 212 -13.10 7.99 22.09
CA VAL A 212 -13.72 7.14 23.09
C VAL A 212 -12.62 6.57 24.03
#